data_a75827c1a0932bd55ed012210fb9a4fa
#
_entry.id   a75827c1a0932bd55ed012210fb9a4fa
#
_cell.length_a   1.000
_cell.length_b   1.000
_cell.length_c   1.000
_cell.angle_alpha   90.00
_cell.angle_beta   90.00
_cell.angle_gamma   90.00
#
_symmetry.space_group_name_H-M   'P 1'
#
loop_
_entity.id
_entity.type
_entity.pdbx_description
1 polymer ?
#
loop_
_entity_poly.entity_id
_entity_poly.type
_entity_poly.pdbx_seq_one_letter_code
_entity_poly.pdbx_strand_id
1 'polypeptide(L)'
;MQYDFDTVHERRGTDSSKWARLPADVIPMPVADMDFLSPEPVRRALRERVEQGFYGYGRANEEFLEVFTGRLRRRYSWDVSKDALMTLPGVIPGFNMGLRAVTKPGDSMVVQLPSYGPILNSWKHHGIVRHDAMLVRDPSGRYEIDWPSFEAAFDGTTRAFVLCNPHNPVGRVFSPEELRRMAEICLAHDAWIISDEIHC
;
A
#
# COMPACT_ATOMS: atom_id res chain seq x y z
N MET A 1 -9.96 6.51 -27.01
CA MET A 1 -8.62 7.14 -26.95
C MET A 1 -7.63 6.00 -27.03
N GLN A 2 -6.72 6.02 -28.00
CA GLN A 2 -5.70 4.99 -28.16
C GLN A 2 -4.45 5.45 -27.39
N TYR A 3 -3.92 4.60 -26.54
CA TYR A 3 -2.69 4.85 -25.79
C TYR A 3 -1.52 4.19 -26.53
N ASP A 4 -0.37 4.84 -26.51
CA ASP A 4 0.88 4.33 -27.07
C ASP A 4 1.67 3.58 -25.99
N PHE A 5 1.83 2.27 -26.16
CA PHE A 5 2.61 1.39 -25.30
C PHE A 5 3.87 0.84 -25.99
N ASP A 6 4.13 1.26 -27.24
CA ASP A 6 5.22 0.74 -28.07
C ASP A 6 6.42 1.69 -28.11
N THR A 7 6.18 2.99 -27.96
CA THR A 7 7.27 3.98 -27.98
C THR A 7 8.16 3.83 -26.74
N VAL A 8 9.45 3.58 -26.99
CA VAL A 8 10.47 3.56 -25.94
C VAL A 8 10.88 4.99 -25.60
N HIS A 9 10.67 5.38 -24.34
CA HIS A 9 11.06 6.68 -23.84
C HIS A 9 12.41 6.59 -23.10
N GLU A 10 13.40 7.39 -23.53
CA GLU A 10 14.68 7.47 -22.83
C GLU A 10 14.49 8.20 -21.48
N ARG A 11 14.81 7.51 -20.40
CA ARG A 11 14.69 8.03 -19.03
C ARG A 11 16.02 8.06 -18.28
N ARG A 12 17.12 7.62 -18.92
CA ARG A 12 18.48 7.78 -18.38
C ARG A 12 18.85 9.26 -18.35
N GLY A 13 19.60 9.65 -17.34
CA GLY A 13 19.96 11.06 -17.16
C GLY A 13 18.86 11.94 -16.57
N THR A 14 17.71 11.35 -16.19
CA THR A 14 16.66 12.01 -15.41
C THR A 14 16.83 11.71 -13.90
N ASP A 15 15.99 12.29 -13.06
CA ASP A 15 15.90 12.01 -11.63
C ASP A 15 15.17 10.71 -11.27
N SER A 16 14.84 9.87 -12.25
CA SER A 16 14.19 8.58 -12.04
C SER A 16 15.09 7.65 -11.23
N SER A 17 14.67 7.31 -10.01
CA SER A 17 15.41 6.38 -9.15
C SER A 17 15.55 4.98 -9.75
N LYS A 18 14.63 4.60 -10.65
CA LYS A 18 14.66 3.33 -11.40
C LYS A 18 15.79 3.31 -12.43
N TRP A 19 15.98 4.40 -13.16
CA TRP A 19 16.90 4.48 -14.30
C TRP A 19 18.27 5.05 -13.94
N ALA A 20 18.36 5.89 -12.90
CA ALA A 20 19.59 6.61 -12.57
C ALA A 20 20.70 5.74 -11.94
N ARG A 21 20.35 4.56 -11.40
CA ARG A 21 21.27 3.77 -10.55
C ARG A 21 21.85 2.54 -11.23
N LEU A 22 21.41 2.21 -12.43
CA LEU A 22 21.83 0.98 -13.11
C LEU A 22 22.76 1.28 -14.28
N PRO A 23 23.72 0.39 -14.58
CA PRO A 23 24.56 0.47 -15.77
C PRO A 23 23.73 0.57 -17.06
N ALA A 24 24.30 1.15 -18.11
CA ALA A 24 23.58 1.43 -19.36
C ALA A 24 23.10 0.18 -20.10
N ASP A 25 23.77 -0.96 -19.89
CA ASP A 25 23.46 -2.26 -20.48
C ASP A 25 22.47 -3.10 -19.66
N VAL A 26 21.99 -2.57 -18.52
CA VAL A 26 21.04 -3.26 -17.66
C VAL A 26 19.64 -2.70 -17.86
N ILE A 27 18.66 -3.57 -18.09
CA ILE A 27 17.24 -3.22 -18.13
C ILE A 27 16.73 -3.08 -16.70
N PRO A 28 16.26 -1.89 -16.28
CA PRO A 28 15.78 -1.69 -14.91
C PRO A 28 14.38 -2.28 -14.75
N MET A 29 14.26 -3.21 -13.82
CA MET A 29 13.00 -3.85 -13.44
C MET A 29 12.52 -3.55 -12.00
N PRO A 30 13.29 -2.84 -11.12
CA PRO A 30 12.82 -2.53 -9.78
C PRO A 30 11.78 -1.42 -9.81
N VAL A 31 10.96 -1.36 -8.79
CA VAL A 31 9.91 -0.36 -8.57
C VAL A 31 8.74 -0.48 -9.56
N ALA A 32 7.53 -0.35 -9.09
CA ALA A 32 6.31 -0.33 -9.91
C ALA A 32 6.11 1.04 -10.59
N ASP A 33 7.16 1.51 -11.26
CA ASP A 33 7.22 2.75 -12.05
C ASP A 33 7.21 2.36 -13.53
N MET A 34 6.07 2.56 -14.18
CA MET A 34 5.88 2.22 -15.59
C MET A 34 6.64 3.19 -16.49
N ASP A 35 7.14 2.67 -17.62
CA ASP A 35 7.90 3.44 -18.60
C ASP A 35 7.02 3.98 -19.76
N PHE A 36 5.73 4.09 -19.53
CA PHE A 36 4.77 4.71 -20.42
C PHE A 36 4.44 6.14 -19.99
N LEU A 37 4.12 6.99 -20.94
CA LEU A 37 3.60 8.32 -20.63
C LEU A 37 2.29 8.22 -19.86
N SER A 38 2.12 9.07 -18.87
CA SER A 38 0.83 9.21 -18.18
C SER A 38 -0.28 9.55 -19.16
N PRO A 39 -1.51 9.07 -18.95
CA PRO A 39 -2.64 9.35 -19.80
C PRO A 39 -2.82 10.86 -20.08
N GLU A 40 -3.20 11.21 -21.30
CA GLU A 40 -3.32 12.63 -21.71
C GLU A 40 -4.26 13.45 -20.81
N PRO A 41 -5.41 12.95 -20.31
CA PRO A 41 -6.22 13.71 -19.37
C PRO A 41 -5.47 14.13 -18.10
N VAL A 42 -4.61 13.25 -17.57
CA VAL A 42 -3.78 13.56 -16.40
C VAL A 42 -2.74 14.62 -16.73
N ARG A 43 -2.04 14.46 -17.84
CA ARG A 43 -1.02 15.42 -18.31
C ARG A 43 -1.64 16.79 -18.58
N ARG A 44 -2.82 16.84 -19.16
CA ARG A 44 -3.57 18.09 -19.40
C ARG A 44 -3.92 18.78 -18.10
N ALA A 45 -4.53 18.09 -17.15
CA ALA A 45 -4.88 18.65 -15.86
C ALA A 45 -3.65 19.23 -15.12
N LEU A 46 -2.51 18.54 -15.22
CA LEU A 46 -1.25 19.04 -14.64
C LEU A 46 -0.76 20.31 -15.36
N ARG A 47 -0.80 20.38 -16.69
CA ARG A 47 -0.45 21.61 -17.43
C ARG A 47 -1.35 22.77 -17.05
N GLU A 48 -2.67 22.57 -17.02
CA GLU A 48 -3.63 23.58 -16.58
C GLU A 48 -3.34 24.08 -15.17
N ARG A 49 -2.97 23.16 -14.26
CA ARG A 49 -2.59 23.55 -12.90
C ARG A 49 -1.29 24.35 -12.84
N VAL A 50 -0.32 24.01 -13.66
CA VAL A 50 0.96 24.75 -13.77
C VAL A 50 0.70 26.17 -14.30
N GLU A 51 -0.12 26.32 -15.33
CA GLU A 51 -0.46 27.61 -15.91
C GLU A 51 -1.22 28.55 -14.95
N GLN A 52 -1.96 28.01 -13.99
CA GLN A 52 -2.59 28.80 -12.92
C GLN A 52 -1.57 29.51 -12.02
N GLY A 53 -0.38 28.94 -11.83
CA GLY A 53 0.74 29.56 -11.11
C GLY A 53 0.60 29.69 -9.58
N PHE A 54 -0.52 29.25 -8.99
CA PHE A 54 -0.76 29.34 -7.55
C PHE A 54 -0.69 27.96 -6.90
N TYR A 55 0.32 27.72 -6.06
CA TYR A 55 0.63 26.42 -5.43
C TYR A 55 0.46 26.47 -3.90
N GLY A 56 -0.49 27.25 -3.43
CA GLY A 56 -0.78 27.37 -1.99
C GLY A 56 -1.44 26.12 -1.40
N TYR A 57 -2.08 26.29 -0.26
CA TYR A 57 -2.74 25.20 0.44
C TYR A 57 -3.93 24.64 -0.37
N GLY A 58 -3.83 23.35 -0.70
CA GLY A 58 -4.89 22.59 -1.36
C GLY A 58 -5.69 21.73 -0.37
N ARG A 59 -6.89 21.37 -0.78
CA ARG A 59 -7.71 20.36 -0.10
C ARG A 59 -8.37 19.45 -1.15
N ALA A 60 -8.75 18.25 -0.74
CA ALA A 60 -9.63 17.43 -1.55
C ALA A 60 -10.92 18.20 -1.82
N ASN A 61 -11.25 18.40 -3.10
CA ASN A 61 -12.50 19.04 -3.49
C ASN A 61 -13.65 18.02 -3.55
N GLU A 62 -14.86 18.52 -3.66
CA GLU A 62 -16.08 17.70 -3.67
C GLU A 62 -16.07 16.70 -4.83
N GLU A 63 -15.65 17.12 -6.02
CA GLU A 63 -15.54 16.27 -7.20
C GLU A 63 -14.60 15.06 -6.96
N PHE A 64 -13.43 15.29 -6.35
CA PHE A 64 -12.52 14.21 -6.00
C PHE A 64 -13.18 13.20 -5.05
N LEU A 65 -13.86 13.69 -3.99
CA LEU A 65 -14.52 12.83 -3.02
C LEU A 65 -15.63 12.00 -3.67
N GLU A 66 -16.42 12.59 -4.57
CA GLU A 66 -17.48 11.91 -5.33
C GLU A 66 -16.93 10.84 -6.26
N VAL A 67 -15.89 11.18 -7.03
CA VAL A 67 -15.23 10.23 -7.95
C VAL A 67 -14.66 9.06 -7.17
N PHE A 68 -14.01 9.33 -6.05
CA PHE A 68 -13.36 8.30 -5.24
C PHE A 68 -14.36 7.38 -4.56
N THR A 69 -15.38 7.92 -3.85
CA THR A 69 -16.42 7.10 -3.22
C THR A 69 -17.26 6.34 -4.26
N GLY A 70 -17.57 6.99 -5.39
CA GLY A 70 -18.23 6.34 -6.51
C GLY A 70 -17.41 5.18 -7.11
N ARG A 71 -16.07 5.29 -7.16
CA ARG A 71 -15.19 4.18 -7.54
C ARG A 71 -15.28 3.02 -6.55
N LEU A 72 -15.20 3.30 -5.24
CA LEU A 72 -15.30 2.27 -4.19
C LEU A 72 -16.62 1.49 -4.30
N ARG A 73 -17.72 2.20 -4.46
CA ARG A 73 -19.05 1.60 -4.65
C ARG A 73 -19.11 0.72 -5.91
N ARG A 74 -18.70 1.25 -7.05
CA ARG A 74 -18.79 0.52 -8.33
C ARG A 74 -17.86 -0.68 -8.39
N ARG A 75 -16.67 -0.58 -7.82
CA ARG A 75 -15.63 -1.60 -8.00
C ARG A 75 -15.63 -2.66 -6.91
N TYR A 76 -16.01 -2.26 -5.69
CA TYR A 76 -15.90 -3.10 -4.50
C TYR A 76 -17.23 -3.26 -3.75
N SER A 77 -18.34 -2.69 -4.26
CA SER A 77 -19.62 -2.64 -3.57
C SER A 77 -19.52 -2.08 -2.14
N TRP A 78 -18.59 -1.15 -1.96
CA TRP A 78 -18.28 -0.55 -0.66
C TRP A 78 -18.76 0.91 -0.58
N ASP A 79 -19.76 1.13 0.25
CA ASP A 79 -20.28 2.47 0.54
C ASP A 79 -19.46 3.11 1.67
N VAL A 80 -18.70 4.14 1.32
CA VAL A 80 -17.88 4.91 2.27
C VAL A 80 -18.37 6.34 2.30
N SER A 81 -18.59 6.87 3.50
CA SER A 81 -18.92 8.29 3.70
C SER A 81 -17.72 9.16 3.28
N LYS A 82 -18.00 10.31 2.66
CA LYS A 82 -16.96 11.30 2.33
C LYS A 82 -16.18 11.75 3.58
N ASP A 83 -16.84 11.84 4.72
CA ASP A 83 -16.23 12.23 5.99
C ASP A 83 -15.25 11.17 6.55
N ALA A 84 -15.33 9.93 6.07
CA ALA A 84 -14.39 8.88 6.40
C ALA A 84 -13.10 8.91 5.55
N LEU A 85 -13.01 9.84 4.59
CA LEU A 85 -11.86 9.96 3.69
C LEU A 85 -10.88 11.01 4.21
N MET A 86 -9.63 10.61 4.31
CA MET A 86 -8.52 11.52 4.61
C MET A 86 -7.45 11.41 3.53
N THR A 87 -7.10 12.53 2.91
CA THR A 87 -6.00 12.58 1.95
C THR A 87 -4.67 12.71 2.68
N LEU A 88 -3.72 11.86 2.33
CA LEU A 88 -2.39 11.79 2.92
C LEU A 88 -1.31 11.87 1.83
N PRO A 89 -0.08 12.32 2.16
CA PRO A 89 0.98 12.51 1.18
C PRO A 89 1.64 11.19 0.71
N GLY A 90 0.98 10.07 0.90
CA GLY A 90 1.41 8.75 0.45
C GLY A 90 0.99 7.64 1.41
N VAL A 91 1.11 6.38 0.95
CA VAL A 91 0.68 5.20 1.71
C VAL A 91 1.63 4.91 2.87
N ILE A 92 2.95 5.11 2.71
CA ILE A 92 3.91 4.93 3.82
C ILE A 92 3.59 5.86 5.00
N PRO A 93 3.44 7.17 4.83
CA PRO A 93 2.89 8.02 5.89
C PRO A 93 1.54 7.53 6.42
N GLY A 94 0.66 7.05 5.53
CA GLY A 94 -0.68 6.58 5.89
C GLY A 94 -0.66 5.45 6.91
N PHE A 95 0.00 4.34 6.64
CA PHE A 95 0.02 3.24 7.60
C PHE A 95 0.82 3.56 8.87
N ASN A 96 1.85 4.42 8.79
CA ASN A 96 2.55 4.90 9.99
C ASN A 96 1.65 5.78 10.87
N MET A 97 0.81 6.64 10.27
CA MET A 97 -0.18 7.41 11.03
C MET A 97 -1.24 6.49 11.64
N GLY A 98 -1.68 5.46 10.90
CA GLY A 98 -2.58 4.43 11.42
C GLY A 98 -1.99 3.72 12.64
N LEU A 99 -0.74 3.25 12.56
CA LEU A 99 -0.04 2.65 13.69
C LEU A 99 0.01 3.60 14.90
N ARG A 100 0.40 4.85 14.67
CA ARG A 100 0.46 5.85 15.75
C ARG A 100 -0.90 6.11 16.40
N ALA A 101 -1.98 5.99 15.67
CA ALA A 101 -3.33 6.20 16.20
C ALA A 101 -3.80 5.06 17.10
N VAL A 102 -3.33 3.82 16.87
CA VAL A 102 -3.84 2.63 17.55
C VAL A 102 -2.83 1.95 18.49
N THR A 103 -1.57 2.41 18.49
CA THR A 103 -0.51 1.85 19.35
C THR A 103 0.14 2.92 20.23
N LYS A 104 0.76 2.46 21.32
CA LYS A 104 1.62 3.25 22.22
C LYS A 104 2.95 2.51 22.44
N PRO A 105 4.00 3.18 22.96
CA PRO A 105 5.26 2.51 23.27
C PRO A 105 5.06 1.29 24.18
N GLY A 106 5.68 0.18 23.80
CA GLY A 106 5.54 -1.12 24.48
C GLY A 106 4.48 -2.04 23.91
N ASP A 107 3.58 -1.56 23.06
CA ASP A 107 2.67 -2.41 22.29
C ASP A 107 3.42 -3.14 21.17
N SER A 108 2.74 -4.07 20.51
CA SER A 108 3.29 -4.78 19.35
C SER A 108 2.38 -4.69 18.10
N MET A 109 3.01 -4.91 16.96
CA MET A 109 2.33 -5.07 15.68
C MET A 109 2.72 -6.39 15.02
N VAL A 110 1.77 -7.02 14.33
CA VAL A 110 2.01 -8.21 13.51
C VAL A 110 2.21 -7.81 12.06
N VAL A 111 3.16 -8.47 11.38
CA VAL A 111 3.38 -8.38 9.93
C VAL A 111 3.61 -9.76 9.36
N GLN A 112 3.21 -9.98 8.11
CA GLN A 112 3.51 -11.21 7.40
C GLN A 112 4.88 -11.12 6.69
N LEU A 113 5.63 -12.21 6.64
CA LEU A 113 6.93 -12.32 5.99
C LEU A 113 6.90 -13.36 4.86
N PRO A 114 7.55 -13.08 3.70
CA PRO A 114 8.24 -11.82 3.35
C PRO A 114 7.25 -10.69 3.06
N SER A 115 7.65 -9.44 3.26
CA SER A 115 6.80 -8.27 3.00
C SER A 115 7.61 -7.05 2.55
N TYR A 116 6.90 -5.97 2.26
CA TYR A 116 7.47 -4.70 1.82
C TYR A 116 8.33 -4.05 2.91
N GLY A 117 9.56 -3.66 2.56
CA GLY A 117 10.55 -3.14 3.51
C GLY A 117 10.06 -2.02 4.43
N PRO A 118 9.38 -0.98 3.93
CA PRO A 118 8.81 0.07 4.78
C PRO A 118 7.80 -0.43 5.81
N ILE A 119 6.95 -1.42 5.49
CA ILE A 119 6.05 -2.06 6.47
C ILE A 119 6.89 -2.78 7.54
N LEU A 120 7.89 -3.56 7.12
CA LEU A 120 8.77 -4.30 8.03
C LEU A 120 9.58 -3.42 8.98
N ASN A 121 9.78 -2.15 8.65
CA ASN A 121 10.57 -1.21 9.44
C ASN A 121 9.73 -0.17 10.20
N SER A 122 8.41 -0.14 10.00
CA SER A 122 7.53 0.88 10.58
C SER A 122 7.54 0.89 12.11
N TRP A 123 7.63 -0.26 12.76
CA TRP A 123 7.71 -0.38 14.23
C TRP A 123 8.80 0.48 14.88
N LYS A 124 9.91 0.71 14.16
CA LYS A 124 11.05 1.50 14.64
C LYS A 124 10.70 2.97 14.95
N HIS A 125 9.65 3.48 14.31
CA HIS A 125 9.24 4.87 14.45
C HIS A 125 8.24 5.12 15.60
N HIS A 126 7.76 4.03 16.24
CA HIS A 126 6.66 4.11 17.20
C HIS A 126 7.02 3.59 18.60
N GLY A 127 8.24 3.06 18.78
CA GLY A 127 8.64 2.45 20.05
C GLY A 127 7.83 1.18 20.39
N ILE A 128 7.33 0.48 19.36
CA ILE A 128 6.57 -0.77 19.46
C ILE A 128 7.44 -1.95 19.05
N VAL A 129 6.96 -3.17 19.29
CA VAL A 129 7.63 -4.41 18.89
C VAL A 129 6.98 -4.96 17.62
N ARG A 130 7.79 -5.57 16.74
CA ARG A 130 7.28 -6.29 15.57
C ARG A 130 7.26 -7.78 15.85
N HIS A 131 6.12 -8.41 15.65
CA HIS A 131 5.95 -9.86 15.63
C HIS A 131 5.79 -10.33 14.17
N ASP A 132 6.51 -11.37 13.82
CA ASP A 132 6.58 -11.89 12.46
C ASP A 132 5.68 -13.12 12.32
N ALA A 133 4.75 -13.07 11.36
CA ALA A 133 3.92 -14.19 10.94
C ALA A 133 4.43 -14.68 9.57
N MET A 134 4.72 -15.98 9.45
CA MET A 134 5.34 -16.49 8.24
C MET A 134 4.32 -16.80 7.14
N LEU A 135 4.69 -16.45 5.91
CA LEU A 135 4.13 -17.10 4.72
C LEU A 135 5.07 -18.24 4.33
N VAL A 136 4.52 -19.39 4.01
CA VAL A 136 5.27 -20.56 3.59
C VAL A 136 5.07 -20.82 2.10
N ARG A 137 6.12 -21.25 1.43
CA ARG A 137 6.08 -21.53 0.01
C ARG A 137 5.73 -23.00 -0.21
N ASP A 138 4.64 -23.26 -0.94
CA ASP A 138 4.24 -24.59 -1.32
C ASP A 138 5.13 -25.19 -2.43
N PRO A 139 5.02 -26.47 -2.76
CA PRO A 139 5.78 -27.10 -3.84
C PRO A 139 5.57 -26.49 -5.23
N SER A 140 4.43 -25.83 -5.47
CA SER A 140 4.17 -25.11 -6.72
C SER A 140 4.85 -23.75 -6.80
N GLY A 141 5.42 -23.29 -5.68
CA GLY A 141 6.05 -22.00 -5.55
C GLY A 141 5.12 -20.88 -5.08
N ARG A 142 3.86 -21.18 -4.79
CA ARG A 142 2.88 -20.24 -4.27
C ARG A 142 3.10 -20.04 -2.77
N TYR A 143 2.94 -18.81 -2.30
CA TYR A 143 2.99 -18.51 -0.88
C TYR A 143 1.62 -18.70 -0.23
N GLU A 144 1.61 -19.41 0.90
CA GLU A 144 0.43 -19.68 1.71
C GLU A 144 0.63 -19.14 3.12
N ILE A 145 -0.48 -18.90 3.85
CA ILE A 145 -0.41 -18.44 5.24
C ILE A 145 -0.07 -19.63 6.12
N ASP A 146 1.00 -19.52 6.88
CA ASP A 146 1.24 -20.42 8.02
C ASP A 146 0.36 -19.98 9.17
N TRP A 147 -0.82 -20.57 9.27
CA TRP A 147 -1.81 -20.21 10.29
C TRP A 147 -1.30 -20.37 11.72
N PRO A 148 -0.59 -21.47 12.10
CA PRO A 148 0.05 -21.57 13.40
C PRO A 148 1.01 -20.41 13.68
N SER A 149 1.85 -20.03 12.73
CA SER A 149 2.75 -18.88 12.84
C SER A 149 1.99 -17.57 12.95
N PHE A 150 0.90 -17.42 12.20
CA PHE A 150 0.07 -16.21 12.24
C PHE A 150 -0.61 -16.05 13.60
N GLU A 151 -1.23 -17.10 14.14
CA GLU A 151 -1.88 -17.08 15.43
C GLU A 151 -0.87 -16.86 16.58
N ALA A 152 0.30 -17.51 16.51
CA ALA A 152 1.35 -17.38 17.52
C ALA A 152 2.01 -15.99 17.54
N ALA A 153 1.86 -15.19 16.48
CA ALA A 153 2.38 -13.83 16.42
C ALA A 153 1.56 -12.83 17.27
N PHE A 154 0.36 -13.21 17.74
CA PHE A 154 -0.48 -12.36 18.57
C PHE A 154 -0.30 -12.69 20.05
N ASP A 155 -0.12 -11.68 20.86
CA ASP A 155 -0.06 -11.78 22.33
C ASP A 155 -0.83 -10.62 23.01
N GLY A 156 -0.73 -10.53 24.32
CA GLY A 156 -1.42 -9.49 25.11
C GLY A 156 -0.97 -8.05 24.81
N THR A 157 0.15 -7.85 24.12
CA THR A 157 0.68 -6.54 23.72
C THR A 157 0.30 -6.14 22.30
N THR A 158 -0.23 -7.07 21.50
CA THR A 158 -0.55 -6.83 20.10
C THR A 158 -1.75 -5.89 19.97
N ARG A 159 -1.59 -4.80 19.20
CA ARG A 159 -2.62 -3.79 18.96
C ARG A 159 -2.87 -3.54 17.48
N ALA A 160 -1.98 -4.00 16.59
CA ALA A 160 -2.14 -3.80 15.15
C ALA A 160 -1.63 -5.01 14.36
N PHE A 161 -2.32 -5.30 13.26
CA PHE A 161 -1.83 -6.11 12.16
C PHE A 161 -1.76 -5.23 10.91
N VAL A 162 -0.58 -5.14 10.28
CA VAL A 162 -0.42 -4.43 9.01
C VAL A 162 -0.54 -5.44 7.88
N LEU A 163 -1.71 -5.42 7.24
CA LEU A 163 -2.03 -6.25 6.08
C LEU A 163 -1.56 -5.57 4.80
N CYS A 164 -0.80 -6.25 3.96
CA CYS A 164 -0.51 -5.84 2.59
C CYS A 164 -1.32 -6.73 1.64
N ASN A 165 -2.29 -6.17 0.91
CA ASN A 165 -3.14 -6.94 0.01
C ASN A 165 -3.62 -6.11 -1.20
N PRO A 166 -3.22 -6.41 -2.43
CA PRO A 166 -2.33 -7.51 -2.88
C PRO A 166 -0.95 -7.50 -2.23
N HIS A 167 -0.41 -8.68 -1.90
CA HIS A 167 0.77 -8.81 -1.05
C HIS A 167 2.08 -8.67 -1.82
N ASN A 168 2.86 -7.68 -1.48
CA ASN A 168 4.20 -7.44 -1.99
C ASN A 168 5.26 -8.00 -1.01
N PRO A 169 6.25 -8.81 -1.43
CA PRO A 169 6.67 -9.04 -2.82
C PRO A 169 6.13 -10.32 -3.48
N VAL A 170 5.29 -11.08 -2.83
CA VAL A 170 4.94 -12.43 -3.29
C VAL A 170 3.87 -12.44 -4.42
N GLY A 171 3.26 -11.28 -4.72
CA GLY A 171 2.30 -11.13 -5.83
C GLY A 171 1.00 -11.88 -5.60
N ARG A 172 0.54 -12.00 -4.37
CA ARG A 172 -0.65 -12.74 -3.98
C ARG A 172 -1.78 -11.84 -3.54
N VAL A 173 -3.01 -12.19 -3.90
CA VAL A 173 -4.25 -11.67 -3.31
C VAL A 173 -4.79 -12.73 -2.35
N PHE A 174 -5.08 -12.34 -1.13
CA PHE A 174 -5.71 -13.24 -0.14
C PHE A 174 -7.19 -13.44 -0.46
N SER A 175 -7.68 -14.68 -0.24
CA SER A 175 -9.08 -15.00 -0.45
C SER A 175 -9.98 -14.34 0.61
N PRO A 176 -11.30 -14.20 0.34
CA PRO A 176 -12.25 -13.70 1.34
C PRO A 176 -12.25 -14.54 2.62
N GLU A 177 -12.05 -15.85 2.53
CA GLU A 177 -12.01 -16.77 3.66
C GLU A 177 -10.75 -16.52 4.50
N GLU A 178 -9.60 -16.31 3.85
CA GLU A 178 -8.34 -15.98 4.53
C GLU A 178 -8.43 -14.62 5.23
N LEU A 179 -8.97 -13.61 4.54
CA LEU A 179 -9.16 -12.27 5.12
C LEU A 179 -10.11 -12.32 6.31
N ARG A 180 -11.18 -13.10 6.23
CA ARG A 180 -12.12 -13.28 7.34
C ARG A 180 -11.44 -13.92 8.56
N ARG A 181 -10.68 -15.01 8.34
CA ARG A 181 -9.94 -15.66 9.43
C ARG A 181 -8.89 -14.74 10.07
N MET A 182 -8.15 -13.97 9.27
CA MET A 182 -7.24 -12.95 9.81
C MET A 182 -8.00 -11.93 10.68
N ALA A 183 -9.16 -11.45 10.19
CA ALA A 183 -9.98 -10.49 10.94
C ALA A 183 -10.52 -11.08 12.25
N GLU A 184 -10.97 -12.34 12.25
CA GLU A 184 -11.43 -13.03 13.45
C GLU A 184 -10.32 -13.15 14.49
N ILE A 185 -9.09 -13.47 14.08
CA ILE A 185 -7.92 -13.52 14.98
C ILE A 185 -7.61 -12.13 15.53
N CYS A 186 -7.58 -11.09 14.68
CA CYS A 186 -7.36 -9.71 15.13
C CYS A 186 -8.42 -9.27 16.15
N LEU A 187 -9.69 -9.55 15.89
CA LEU A 187 -10.79 -9.23 16.79
C LEU A 187 -10.66 -9.95 18.14
N ALA A 188 -10.25 -11.21 18.14
CA ALA A 188 -10.05 -11.98 19.38
C ALA A 188 -8.93 -11.41 20.26
N HIS A 189 -7.98 -10.67 19.67
CA HIS A 189 -6.86 -10.01 20.36
C HIS A 189 -7.05 -8.49 20.55
N ASP A 190 -8.23 -7.93 20.22
CA ASP A 190 -8.48 -6.48 20.25
C ASP A 190 -7.43 -5.70 19.44
N ALA A 191 -7.06 -6.24 18.28
CA ALA A 191 -6.04 -5.67 17.38
C ALA A 191 -6.69 -5.06 16.15
N TRP A 192 -6.23 -3.87 15.77
CA TRP A 192 -6.64 -3.17 14.55
C TRP A 192 -5.98 -3.75 13.31
N ILE A 193 -6.72 -3.80 12.20
CA ILE A 193 -6.16 -4.10 10.88
C ILE A 193 -5.90 -2.78 10.16
N ILE A 194 -4.64 -2.54 9.76
CA ILE A 194 -4.24 -1.45 8.89
C ILE A 194 -3.93 -2.06 7.54
N SER A 195 -4.85 -1.87 6.56
CA SER A 195 -4.73 -2.50 5.23
C SER A 195 -4.04 -1.56 4.26
N ASP A 196 -2.87 -1.99 3.76
CA ASP A 196 -2.17 -1.36 2.64
C ASP A 196 -2.64 -2.04 1.34
N GLU A 197 -3.42 -1.29 0.57
CA GLU A 197 -4.04 -1.75 -0.68
C GLU A 197 -3.51 -1.01 -1.91
N ILE A 198 -2.27 -0.52 -1.86
CA ILE A 198 -1.66 0.27 -2.95
C ILE A 198 -1.65 -0.48 -4.29
N HIS A 199 -1.63 -1.80 -4.26
CA HIS A 199 -1.64 -2.65 -5.45
C HIS A 199 -3.06 -3.05 -5.95
N CYS A 200 -4.10 -2.53 -5.34
CA CYS A 200 -5.49 -2.75 -5.80
C CYS A 200 -5.82 -2.03 -7.12
#